data_71acd21b2bcd7fda9b8fb4b72712125c
#
_entry.id   71acd21b2bcd7fda9b8fb4b72712125c
#
_cell.length_a   1.000
_cell.length_b   1.000
_cell.length_c   1.000
_cell.angle_alpha   90.00
_cell.angle_beta   90.00
_cell.angle_gamma   90.00
#
_symmetry.space_group_name_H-M   'P 1'
#
loop_
_entity.id
_entity.type
_entity.pdbx_description
1 polymer ?
#
loop_
_entity_poly.entity_id
_entity_poly.type
_entity_poly.pdbx_seq_one_letter_code
_entity_poly.pdbx_strand_id
1 'polypeptide(L)'
;MPKVILYTKDYCAFCRQAKALLQSKGVSFEEIDLSDNEALQETVWRLSGRRTVPQIFVDGKPLGGYQEIRALDATGELDKILAANQL
;
A
#
# COMPACT_ATOMS: atom_id res chain seq x y z
N MET A 1 3.47 0.10 16.30
CA MET A 1 2.58 0.06 15.14
C MET A 1 3.38 0.03 13.86
N PRO A 2 2.99 -0.75 12.86
CA PRO A 2 3.73 -0.74 11.60
C PRO A 2 3.52 0.57 10.86
N LYS A 3 4.52 0.98 10.11
CA LYS A 3 4.42 2.15 9.24
C LYS A 3 3.87 1.70 7.89
N VAL A 4 2.67 2.14 7.57
CA VAL A 4 1.98 1.77 6.34
C VAL A 4 1.95 2.98 5.41
N ILE A 5 2.44 2.80 4.18
CA ILE A 5 2.42 3.84 3.17
C ILE A 5 1.68 3.32 1.94
N LEU A 6 0.73 4.12 1.47
CA LEU A 6 -0.04 3.83 0.26
C LEU A 6 0.36 4.85 -0.81
N TYR A 7 1.00 4.38 -1.87
CA TYR A 7 1.36 5.22 -3.00
C TYR A 7 0.26 5.18 -4.05
N THR A 8 -0.21 6.35 -4.47
CA THR A 8 -1.35 6.49 -5.36
C THR A 8 -1.04 7.44 -6.51
N LYS A 9 -2.00 7.55 -7.44
CA LYS A 9 -2.05 8.61 -8.45
C LYS A 9 -3.49 9.11 -8.59
N ASP A 10 -3.66 10.26 -9.22
CA ASP A 10 -4.98 10.79 -9.53
C ASP A 10 -5.76 9.81 -10.42
N TYR A 11 -7.07 9.81 -10.25
CA TYR A 11 -7.99 9.02 -11.09
C TYR A 11 -7.71 7.52 -11.08
N CYS A 12 -7.31 6.98 -9.96
CA CYS A 12 -6.99 5.57 -9.83
C CYS A 12 -8.08 4.86 -9.01
N ALA A 13 -8.92 4.07 -9.67
CA ALA A 13 -10.00 3.34 -9.00
C ALA A 13 -9.44 2.31 -8.02
N PHE A 14 -8.39 1.58 -8.40
CA PHE A 14 -7.77 0.60 -7.51
C PHE A 14 -7.10 1.26 -6.31
N CYS A 15 -6.61 2.48 -6.47
CA CYS A 15 -6.06 3.23 -5.33
C CYS A 15 -7.16 3.52 -4.31
N ARG A 16 -8.34 3.91 -4.77
CA ARG A 16 -9.48 4.14 -3.86
C ARG A 16 -9.90 2.86 -3.16
N GLN A 17 -9.90 1.75 -3.87
CA GLN A 17 -10.26 0.45 -3.28
C GLN A 17 -9.22 0.01 -2.25
N ALA A 18 -7.94 0.20 -2.53
CA ALA A 18 -6.88 -0.11 -1.57
C ALA A 18 -7.00 0.75 -0.32
N LYS A 19 -7.27 2.04 -0.50
CA LYS A 19 -7.48 2.96 0.61
C LYS A 19 -8.65 2.54 1.48
N ALA A 20 -9.78 2.16 0.86
CA ALA A 20 -10.94 1.71 1.60
C ALA A 20 -10.64 0.43 2.39
N LEU A 21 -9.89 -0.49 1.80
CA LEU A 21 -9.51 -1.71 2.50
C LEU A 21 -8.65 -1.41 3.73
N LEU A 22 -7.64 -0.56 3.59
CA LEU A 22 -6.80 -0.18 4.73
C LEU A 22 -7.60 0.56 5.80
N GLN A 23 -8.53 1.43 5.40
CA GLN A 23 -9.40 2.12 6.35
C GLN A 23 -10.28 1.13 7.10
N SER A 24 -10.78 0.10 6.43
CA SER A 24 -11.63 -0.91 7.07
C SER A 24 -10.87 -1.73 8.12
N LYS A 25 -9.54 -1.78 8.02
CA LYS A 25 -8.71 -2.48 9.01
C LYS A 25 -8.41 -1.62 10.22
N GLY A 26 -8.78 -0.35 10.21
CA GLY A 26 -8.55 0.54 11.34
C GLY A 26 -7.10 0.91 11.57
N VAL A 27 -6.25 0.72 10.57
CA VAL A 27 -4.83 1.06 10.69
C VAL A 27 -4.57 2.47 10.22
N SER A 28 -3.61 3.14 10.84
CA SER A 28 -3.13 4.44 10.36
C SER A 28 -2.18 4.21 9.20
N PHE A 29 -2.35 4.99 8.14
CA PHE A 29 -1.46 4.91 6.98
C PHE A 29 -1.26 6.30 6.40
N GLU A 30 -0.15 6.47 5.69
CA GLU A 30 0.15 7.69 4.97
C GLU A 30 -0.12 7.45 3.50
N GLU A 31 -0.87 8.36 2.88
CA GLU A 31 -1.11 8.30 1.42
C GLU A 31 -0.19 9.30 0.74
N ILE A 32 0.57 8.85 -0.24
CA ILE A 32 1.49 9.69 -1.01
C ILE A 32 1.09 9.62 -2.48
N ASP A 33 0.72 10.78 -3.04
CA ASP A 33 0.35 10.89 -4.45
C ASP A 33 1.61 11.07 -5.27
N LEU A 34 1.78 10.22 -6.28
CA LEU A 34 2.95 10.22 -7.16
C LEU A 34 2.74 11.03 -8.43
N SER A 35 1.55 11.63 -8.62
CA SER A 35 1.18 12.23 -9.92
C SER A 35 2.17 13.29 -10.40
N ASP A 36 2.70 14.11 -9.48
CA ASP A 36 3.58 15.20 -9.82
C ASP A 36 5.00 15.02 -9.28
N ASN A 37 5.40 13.78 -9.00
CA ASN A 37 6.71 13.52 -8.42
C ASN A 37 7.39 12.34 -9.13
N GLU A 38 8.04 12.64 -10.26
CA GLU A 38 8.68 11.60 -11.06
C GLU A 38 9.84 10.91 -10.34
N ALA A 39 10.61 11.65 -9.55
CA ALA A 39 11.74 11.07 -8.83
C ALA A 39 11.27 10.04 -7.80
N LEU A 40 10.22 10.37 -7.05
CA LEU A 40 9.67 9.44 -6.08
C LEU A 40 9.00 8.25 -6.78
N GLN A 41 8.31 8.51 -7.90
CA GLN A 41 7.72 7.46 -8.70
C GLN A 41 8.75 6.43 -9.13
N GLU A 42 9.90 6.88 -9.65
CA GLU A 42 10.97 5.98 -10.06
C GLU A 42 11.50 5.16 -8.87
N THR A 43 11.63 5.80 -7.72
CA THR A 43 12.06 5.10 -6.50
C THR A 43 11.06 4.00 -6.12
N VAL A 44 9.77 4.31 -6.14
CA VAL A 44 8.72 3.33 -5.80
C VAL A 44 8.72 2.18 -6.81
N TRP A 45 8.85 2.50 -8.11
CA TRP A 45 8.92 1.45 -9.14
C TRP A 45 10.10 0.52 -8.92
N ARG A 46 11.26 1.08 -8.60
CA ARG A 46 12.46 0.28 -8.34
C ARG A 46 12.30 -0.60 -7.10
N LEU A 47 11.77 -0.05 -6.01
CA LEU A 47 11.64 -0.78 -4.76
C LEU A 47 10.55 -1.85 -4.82
N SER A 48 9.46 -1.59 -5.54
CA SER A 48 8.35 -2.54 -5.63
C SER A 48 8.53 -3.56 -6.74
N GLY A 49 9.40 -3.26 -7.72
CA GLY A 49 9.54 -4.08 -8.91
C GLY A 49 8.39 -3.95 -9.90
N ARG A 50 7.52 -2.96 -9.71
CA ARG A 50 6.34 -2.76 -10.54
C ARG A 50 6.16 -1.29 -10.86
N ARG A 51 5.57 -1.01 -12.03
CA ARG A 51 5.31 0.36 -12.51
C ARG A 51 3.82 0.69 -12.46
N THR A 52 3.15 0.26 -11.40
CA THR A 52 1.70 0.44 -11.26
C THR A 52 1.36 1.03 -9.90
N VAL A 53 0.20 1.66 -9.82
CA VAL A 53 -0.40 2.10 -8.56
C VAL A 53 -1.74 1.40 -8.40
N PRO A 54 -2.20 1.18 -7.17
CA PRO A 54 -1.54 1.52 -5.91
C PRO A 54 -0.34 0.62 -5.61
N GLN A 55 0.57 1.11 -4.77
CA GLN A 55 1.61 0.28 -4.18
C GLN A 55 1.59 0.49 -2.67
N ILE A 56 1.55 -0.60 -1.92
CA ILE A 56 1.44 -0.56 -0.48
C ILE A 56 2.75 -1.08 0.14
N PHE A 57 3.33 -0.29 1.03
CA PHE A 57 4.54 -0.65 1.74
C PHE A 57 4.25 -0.73 3.23
N VAL A 58 4.73 -1.77 3.88
CA VAL A 58 4.64 -1.91 5.34
C VAL A 58 6.05 -2.05 5.89
N ASP A 59 6.46 -1.09 6.73
CA ASP A 59 7.80 -1.03 7.31
C ASP A 59 8.89 -1.14 6.24
N GLY A 60 8.68 -0.46 5.11
CA GLY A 60 9.63 -0.42 4.00
C GLY A 60 9.57 -1.62 3.06
N LYS A 61 8.70 -2.59 3.30
CA LYS A 61 8.57 -3.77 2.46
C LYS A 61 7.37 -3.64 1.53
N PRO A 62 7.53 -3.83 0.22
CA PRO A 62 6.40 -3.74 -0.69
C PRO A 62 5.49 -4.96 -0.56
N LEU A 63 4.19 -4.72 -0.37
CA LEU A 63 3.20 -5.78 -0.37
C LEU A 63 2.58 -5.97 -1.75
N GLY A 64 2.70 -4.99 -2.62
CA GLY A 64 2.11 -5.02 -3.94
C GLY A 64 0.96 -4.04 -4.08
N GLY A 65 0.09 -4.30 -5.05
CA GLY A 65 -1.06 -3.45 -5.33
C GLY A 65 -2.33 -3.93 -4.66
N TYR A 66 -3.46 -3.45 -5.17
CA TYR A 66 -4.74 -3.78 -4.56
C TYR A 66 -5.04 -5.29 -4.61
N GLN A 67 -4.77 -5.94 -5.75
CA GLN A 67 -5.07 -7.36 -5.87
C GLN A 67 -4.25 -8.19 -4.89
N GLU A 68 -2.99 -7.81 -4.67
CA GLU A 68 -2.12 -8.51 -3.73
C GLU A 68 -2.60 -8.36 -2.29
N ILE A 69 -2.95 -7.12 -1.86
CA ILE A 69 -3.43 -6.95 -0.48
C ILE A 69 -4.81 -7.56 -0.29
N ARG A 70 -5.64 -7.58 -1.31
CA ARG A 70 -6.94 -8.24 -1.25
C ARG A 70 -6.75 -9.75 -1.06
N ALA A 71 -5.82 -10.36 -1.77
CA ALA A 71 -5.53 -11.78 -1.63
C ALA A 71 -4.99 -12.09 -0.23
N LEU A 72 -4.10 -11.24 0.29
CA LEU A 72 -3.60 -11.39 1.66
C LEU A 72 -4.71 -11.25 2.69
N ASP A 73 -5.67 -10.36 2.43
CA ASP A 73 -6.80 -10.17 3.31
C ASP A 73 -7.70 -11.41 3.34
N ALA A 74 -7.93 -12.01 2.18
CA ALA A 74 -8.80 -13.18 2.07
C ALA A 74 -8.28 -14.38 2.87
N THR A 75 -6.97 -14.48 3.06
CA THR A 75 -6.35 -15.57 3.83
C THR A 75 -6.08 -15.23 5.28
N GLY A 76 -6.35 -13.98 5.70
CA GLY A 76 -6.00 -13.50 7.04
C GLY A 76 -4.56 -13.04 7.19
N GLU A 77 -3.75 -13.17 6.16
CA GLU A 77 -2.35 -12.76 6.19
C GLU A 77 -2.18 -11.25 6.37
N LEU A 78 -3.08 -10.47 5.75
CA LEU A 78 -2.98 -9.01 5.84
C LEU A 78 -3.11 -8.55 7.29
N ASP A 79 -4.06 -9.10 8.03
CA ASP A 79 -4.24 -8.74 9.43
C ASP A 79 -2.99 -9.07 10.26
N LYS A 80 -2.33 -10.18 9.97
CA LYS A 80 -1.10 -10.56 10.64
C LYS A 80 0.04 -9.57 10.34
N ILE A 81 0.18 -9.17 9.08
CA ILE A 81 1.20 -8.20 8.67
C ILE A 81 0.97 -6.87 9.35
N LEU A 82 -0.28 -6.39 9.38
CA LEU A 82 -0.62 -5.10 9.96
C LEU A 82 -0.50 -5.10 11.49
N ALA A 83 -0.61 -6.26 12.12
CA ALA A 83 -0.49 -6.39 13.57
C ALA A 83 0.93 -6.71 14.04
N ALA A 84 1.84 -7.03 13.13
CA ALA A 84 3.13 -7.63 13.48
C ALA A 84 4.00 -6.81 14.42
N ASN A 85 3.85 -5.48 14.41
CA ASN A 85 4.69 -4.58 15.22
C ASN A 85 3.90 -3.85 16.30
N GLN A 86 2.82 -4.43 16.77
CA GLN A 86 1.96 -3.82 17.79
C GLN A 86 2.32 -4.22 19.22
N LEU A 87 3.46 -4.76 19.43
CA LEU A 87 3.92 -5.18 20.77
C LEU A 87 4.52 -4.03 21.57
#